data_f312e9b07581c45549720ec7f5d1a4d3
#
_entry.id   f312e9b07581c45549720ec7f5d1a4d3
#
_cell.length_a   1.000
_cell.length_b   1.000
_cell.length_c   1.000
_cell.angle_alpha   90.00
_cell.angle_beta   90.00
_cell.angle_gamma   90.00
#
_symmetry.space_group_name_H-M   'P 1'
#
loop_
_entity.id
_entity.type
_entity.pdbx_description
1 polymer ?
#
loop_
_entity_poly.entity_id
_entity_poly.type
_entity_poly.pdbx_seq_one_letter_code
_entity_poly.pdbx_strand_id
1 'polypeptide(L)'
;GEWALYSCSMLAAALFNMSKLYPETKTENLENIDNLIEMVLSFELRKYDAERWGEDPLETLDGDRSHISYISHLAWMISEYKMAGGNDKYNNLFDDLCGTMNRRLLRSKSLNLPTYPSECIYVPDMLVAIVALNNYSKLNKGKYISTVRKWVRKAKSEWLDKETGLLVSFLSEDGIPFKAAPVKG
;
A
#
# COMPACT_ATOMS: atom_id res chain seq x y z
N GLY A 1 -11.29 -6.40 -10.29
CA GLY A 1 -11.01 -4.99 -10.41
C GLY A 1 -10.62 -4.36 -9.08
N GLU A 2 -10.45 -3.05 -9.05
CA GLU A 2 -9.93 -2.27 -7.91
C GLU A 2 -10.66 -2.54 -6.58
N TRP A 3 -11.97 -2.54 -6.57
CA TRP A 3 -12.78 -2.83 -5.36
C TRP A 3 -12.54 -4.23 -4.81
N ALA A 4 -12.26 -5.21 -5.68
CA ALA A 4 -11.92 -6.56 -5.23
C ALA A 4 -10.55 -6.58 -4.52
N LEU A 5 -9.56 -5.81 -5.01
CA LEU A 5 -8.27 -5.65 -4.33
C LEU A 5 -8.45 -5.07 -2.93
N TYR A 6 -9.21 -3.96 -2.81
CA TYR A 6 -9.45 -3.33 -1.52
C TYR A 6 -10.18 -4.27 -0.57
N SER A 7 -11.19 -4.99 -1.06
CA SER A 7 -11.91 -5.98 -0.24
C SER A 7 -10.98 -7.09 0.25
N CYS A 8 -10.13 -7.64 -0.61
CA CYS A 8 -9.16 -8.68 -0.23
C CYS A 8 -8.17 -8.17 0.82
N SER A 9 -7.62 -6.98 0.62
CA SER A 9 -6.62 -6.42 1.55
C SER A 9 -7.22 -6.07 2.92
N MET A 10 -8.42 -5.51 2.95
CA MET A 10 -9.13 -5.23 4.21
C MET A 10 -9.52 -6.51 4.95
N LEU A 11 -9.95 -7.57 4.21
CA LEU A 11 -10.24 -8.85 4.81
C LEU A 11 -8.98 -9.51 5.38
N ALA A 12 -7.85 -9.47 4.65
CA ALA A 12 -6.57 -9.97 5.15
C ALA A 12 -6.16 -9.27 6.47
N ALA A 13 -6.31 -7.93 6.53
CA ALA A 13 -6.07 -7.17 7.74
C ALA A 13 -6.98 -7.57 8.90
N ALA A 14 -8.24 -7.79 8.64
CA ALA A 14 -9.21 -8.26 9.64
C ALA A 14 -8.82 -9.66 10.17
N LEU A 15 -8.51 -10.61 9.29
CA LEU A 15 -8.07 -11.97 9.65
C LEU A 15 -6.76 -11.95 10.46
N PHE A 16 -5.80 -11.12 10.07
CA PHE A 16 -4.58 -10.92 10.83
C PHE A 16 -4.86 -10.40 12.26
N ASN A 17 -5.72 -9.41 12.40
CA ASN A 17 -6.10 -8.88 13.71
C ASN A 17 -6.88 -9.92 14.55
N MET A 18 -7.75 -10.70 13.92
CA MET A 18 -8.44 -11.81 14.58
C MET A 18 -7.47 -12.86 15.11
N SER A 19 -6.43 -13.20 14.35
CA SER A 19 -5.39 -14.15 14.77
C SER A 19 -4.61 -13.68 16.02
N LYS A 20 -4.55 -12.38 16.26
CA LYS A 20 -3.94 -11.82 17.47
C LYS A 20 -4.88 -11.86 18.66
N LEU A 21 -6.15 -11.63 18.44
CA LEU A 21 -7.19 -11.61 19.49
C LEU A 21 -7.61 -13.03 19.87
N TYR A 22 -7.63 -13.93 18.90
CA TYR A 22 -8.09 -15.32 19.00
C TYR A 22 -7.03 -16.26 18.42
N PRO A 23 -5.96 -16.59 19.18
CA PRO A 23 -4.83 -17.39 18.70
C PRO A 23 -5.22 -18.76 18.14
N GLU A 24 -6.34 -19.33 18.57
CA GLU A 24 -6.88 -20.61 18.09
C GLU A 24 -7.32 -20.54 16.62
N THR A 25 -7.66 -19.37 16.10
CA THR A 25 -8.07 -19.18 14.70
C THR A 25 -6.89 -18.94 13.76
N LYS A 26 -5.67 -18.85 14.30
CA LYS A 26 -4.49 -18.40 13.57
C LYS A 26 -4.19 -19.22 12.31
N THR A 27 -4.27 -20.54 12.40
CA THR A 27 -3.94 -21.45 11.28
C THR A 27 -4.93 -21.25 10.13
N GLU A 28 -6.21 -21.24 10.43
CA GLU A 28 -7.28 -21.03 9.44
C GLU A 28 -7.18 -19.63 8.81
N ASN A 29 -6.98 -18.60 9.64
CA ASN A 29 -6.85 -17.23 9.15
C ASN A 29 -5.61 -17.06 8.26
N LEU A 30 -4.51 -17.74 8.58
CA LEU A 30 -3.29 -17.69 7.77
C LEU A 30 -3.51 -18.34 6.39
N GLU A 31 -4.21 -19.47 6.33
CA GLU A 31 -4.60 -20.10 5.06
C GLU A 31 -5.52 -19.20 4.23
N ASN A 32 -6.49 -18.56 4.88
CA ASN A 32 -7.37 -17.61 4.21
C ASN A 32 -6.62 -16.39 3.68
N ILE A 33 -5.64 -15.84 4.42
CA ILE A 33 -4.79 -14.73 3.94
C ILE A 33 -3.96 -15.20 2.73
N ASP A 34 -3.39 -16.40 2.76
CA ASP A 34 -2.65 -16.97 1.62
C ASP A 34 -3.52 -17.06 0.37
N ASN A 35 -4.75 -17.59 0.49
CA ASN A 35 -5.71 -17.66 -0.58
C ASN A 35 -6.09 -16.28 -1.16
N LEU A 36 -6.25 -15.26 -0.30
CA LEU A 36 -6.52 -13.90 -0.73
C LEU A 36 -5.32 -13.29 -1.49
N ILE A 37 -4.08 -13.56 -1.06
CA ILE A 37 -2.88 -13.13 -1.77
C ILE A 37 -2.82 -13.79 -3.16
N GLU A 38 -3.05 -15.09 -3.27
CA GLU A 38 -3.09 -15.79 -4.56
C GLU A 38 -4.17 -15.22 -5.50
N MET A 39 -5.34 -14.88 -4.96
CA MET A 39 -6.39 -14.23 -5.72
C MET A 39 -5.92 -12.86 -6.26
N VAL A 40 -5.25 -12.05 -5.42
CA VAL A 40 -4.73 -10.73 -5.82
C VAL A 40 -3.60 -10.87 -6.84
N LEU A 41 -2.79 -11.92 -6.77
CA LEU A 41 -1.74 -12.23 -7.74
C LEU A 41 -2.28 -12.69 -9.11
N SER A 42 -3.56 -13.07 -9.20
CA SER A 42 -4.15 -13.48 -10.48
C SER A 42 -4.20 -12.33 -11.48
N PHE A 43 -4.01 -12.64 -12.78
CA PHE A 43 -4.10 -11.63 -13.83
C PHE A 43 -5.48 -10.95 -13.87
N GLU A 44 -6.54 -11.71 -13.67
CA GLU A 44 -7.92 -11.20 -13.66
C GLU A 44 -8.13 -10.10 -12.63
N LEU A 45 -7.49 -10.21 -11.47
CA LEU A 45 -7.64 -9.19 -10.44
C LEU A 45 -6.76 -7.96 -10.72
N ARG A 46 -5.51 -8.13 -11.17
CA ARG A 46 -4.59 -7.01 -11.42
C ARG A 46 -4.77 -6.33 -12.78
N LYS A 47 -5.57 -6.93 -13.68
CA LYS A 47 -5.83 -6.43 -15.03
C LYS A 47 -6.29 -4.95 -15.05
N TYR A 48 -7.09 -4.52 -14.08
CA TYR A 48 -7.55 -3.14 -14.01
C TYR A 48 -6.40 -2.14 -13.89
N ASP A 49 -5.37 -2.47 -13.12
CA ASP A 49 -4.18 -1.63 -12.93
C ASP A 49 -3.30 -1.68 -14.19
N ALA A 50 -3.11 -2.87 -14.75
CA ALA A 50 -2.39 -3.03 -15.99
C ALA A 50 -3.00 -2.25 -17.17
N GLU A 51 -4.32 -2.24 -17.30
CA GLU A 51 -5.02 -1.45 -18.33
C GLU A 51 -4.87 0.06 -18.12
N ARG A 52 -4.91 0.53 -16.86
CA ARG A 52 -4.73 1.95 -16.54
C ARG A 52 -3.31 2.45 -16.82
N TRP A 53 -2.31 1.66 -16.49
CA TRP A 53 -0.91 2.02 -16.68
C TRP A 53 -0.35 1.61 -18.05
N GLY A 54 -1.02 0.70 -18.77
CA GLY A 54 -0.57 0.16 -20.05
C GLY A 54 0.59 -0.85 -19.91
N GLU A 55 0.81 -1.39 -18.72
CA GLU A 55 1.82 -2.42 -18.43
C GLU A 55 1.44 -3.19 -17.14
N ASP A 56 1.90 -4.44 -17.03
CA ASP A 56 1.60 -5.27 -15.85
C ASP A 56 2.43 -4.80 -14.63
N PRO A 57 1.79 -4.54 -13.48
CA PRO A 57 2.47 -4.04 -12.28
C PRO A 57 3.54 -4.98 -11.72
N LEU A 58 3.43 -6.28 -11.94
CA LEU A 58 4.39 -7.27 -11.43
C LEU A 58 5.55 -7.54 -12.40
N GLU A 59 5.34 -7.35 -13.71
CA GLU A 59 6.37 -7.52 -14.73
C GLU A 59 7.26 -6.30 -14.87
N THR A 60 6.84 -5.15 -14.34
CA THR A 60 7.54 -3.85 -14.49
C THR A 60 7.94 -3.23 -13.15
N LEU A 61 8.25 -4.06 -12.16
CA LEU A 61 8.70 -3.57 -10.84
C LEU A 61 9.98 -2.75 -10.90
N ASP A 62 10.87 -3.00 -11.85
CA ASP A 62 12.09 -2.25 -12.13
C ASP A 62 11.84 -0.89 -12.84
N GLY A 63 10.67 -0.72 -13.46
CA GLY A 63 10.24 0.52 -14.14
C GLY A 63 9.89 1.66 -13.17
N ASP A 64 9.47 2.78 -13.76
CA ASP A 64 9.22 4.03 -13.04
C ASP A 64 7.72 4.38 -12.86
N ARG A 65 6.79 3.65 -13.50
CA ARG A 65 5.36 3.89 -13.31
C ARG A 65 4.93 3.55 -11.89
N SER A 66 3.95 4.27 -11.38
CA SER A 66 3.61 4.21 -9.95
C SER A 66 3.06 2.86 -9.51
N HIS A 67 1.97 2.39 -10.12
CA HIS A 67 1.22 1.21 -9.70
C HIS A 67 0.89 1.15 -8.20
N ILE A 68 0.93 2.30 -7.51
CA ILE A 68 0.94 2.33 -6.04
C ILE A 68 -0.34 1.72 -5.45
N SER A 69 -1.49 1.89 -6.11
CA SER A 69 -2.75 1.29 -5.68
C SER A 69 -2.62 -0.24 -5.56
N TYR A 70 -2.07 -0.89 -6.60
CA TYR A 70 -1.96 -2.34 -6.60
C TYR A 70 -0.82 -2.86 -5.71
N ILE A 71 0.41 -2.35 -5.93
CA ILE A 71 1.59 -2.90 -5.23
C ILE A 71 1.58 -2.64 -3.73
N SER A 72 0.97 -1.54 -3.28
CA SER A 72 0.91 -1.23 -1.85
C SER A 72 -0.02 -2.18 -1.09
N HIS A 73 -1.20 -2.45 -1.63
CA HIS A 73 -2.16 -3.36 -1.02
C HIS A 73 -1.64 -4.80 -1.01
N LEU A 74 -1.01 -5.26 -2.11
CA LEU A 74 -0.37 -6.57 -2.16
C LEU A 74 0.76 -6.68 -1.12
N ALA A 75 1.64 -5.69 -1.04
CA ALA A 75 2.72 -5.67 -0.05
C ALA A 75 2.18 -5.64 1.39
N TRP A 76 1.10 -4.92 1.64
CA TRP A 76 0.45 -4.90 2.94
C TRP A 76 -0.08 -6.28 3.32
N MET A 77 -0.82 -6.96 2.43
CA MET A 77 -1.32 -8.32 2.66
C MET A 77 -0.18 -9.31 2.95
N ILE A 78 0.91 -9.26 2.16
CA ILE A 78 2.08 -10.11 2.40
C ILE A 78 2.72 -9.81 3.77
N SER A 79 2.79 -8.53 4.16
CA SER A 79 3.32 -8.15 5.48
C SER A 79 2.51 -8.76 6.62
N GLU A 80 1.19 -8.78 6.50
CA GLU A 80 0.29 -9.36 7.50
C GLU A 80 0.40 -10.88 7.56
N TYR A 81 0.49 -11.54 6.39
CA TYR A 81 0.78 -12.97 6.29
C TYR A 81 2.07 -13.34 7.04
N LYS A 82 3.16 -12.61 6.80
CA LYS A 82 4.44 -12.84 7.48
C LYS A 82 4.37 -12.55 8.97
N MET A 83 3.73 -11.47 9.38
CA MET A 83 3.56 -11.12 10.78
C MET A 83 2.64 -12.09 11.53
N ALA A 84 1.74 -12.77 10.84
CA ALA A 84 0.94 -13.88 11.35
C ALA A 84 1.75 -15.19 11.49
N GLY A 85 2.98 -15.25 10.98
CA GLY A 85 3.83 -16.42 11.02
C GLY A 85 3.77 -17.29 9.77
N GLY A 86 3.39 -16.70 8.65
CA GLY A 86 3.43 -17.33 7.33
C GLY A 86 4.85 -17.71 6.91
N ASN A 87 4.95 -18.67 6.01
CA ASN A 87 6.22 -19.20 5.51
C ASN A 87 6.95 -18.22 4.55
N ASP A 88 8.00 -18.68 3.91
CA ASP A 88 8.87 -17.87 3.05
C ASP A 88 8.40 -17.74 1.60
N LYS A 89 7.20 -18.25 1.26
CA LYS A 89 6.63 -18.27 -0.10
C LYS A 89 6.71 -16.92 -0.83
N TYR A 90 6.45 -15.82 -0.13
CA TYR A 90 6.38 -14.49 -0.72
C TYR A 90 7.60 -13.60 -0.42
N ASN A 91 8.69 -14.12 0.16
CA ASN A 91 9.82 -13.30 0.59
C ASN A 91 10.40 -12.46 -0.54
N ASN A 92 10.74 -13.06 -1.68
CA ASN A 92 11.34 -12.35 -2.81
C ASN A 92 10.38 -11.29 -3.36
N LEU A 93 9.12 -11.65 -3.55
CA LEU A 93 8.10 -10.69 -4.02
C LEU A 93 7.94 -9.52 -3.04
N PHE A 94 7.93 -9.78 -1.75
CA PHE A 94 7.82 -8.74 -0.73
C PHE A 94 9.03 -7.79 -0.73
N ASP A 95 10.24 -8.34 -0.92
CA ASP A 95 11.47 -7.56 -1.07
C ASP A 95 11.39 -6.66 -2.31
N ASP A 96 10.94 -7.19 -3.44
CA ASP A 96 10.82 -6.47 -4.71
C ASP A 96 9.76 -5.36 -4.64
N LEU A 97 8.58 -5.66 -4.10
CA LEU A 97 7.50 -4.67 -3.93
C LEU A 97 7.94 -3.51 -3.03
N CYS A 98 8.49 -3.82 -1.86
CA CYS A 98 8.93 -2.79 -0.91
C CYS A 98 10.15 -2.01 -1.43
N GLY A 99 11.08 -2.66 -2.11
CA GLY A 99 12.20 -2.02 -2.79
C GLY A 99 11.74 -1.04 -3.86
N THR A 100 10.80 -1.48 -4.69
CA THR A 100 10.18 -0.67 -5.75
C THR A 100 9.45 0.55 -5.20
N MET A 101 8.58 0.35 -4.21
CA MET A 101 7.88 1.48 -3.56
C MET A 101 8.87 2.48 -2.97
N ASN A 102 9.86 2.02 -2.21
CA ASN A 102 10.87 2.90 -1.63
C ASN A 102 11.66 3.68 -2.69
N ARG A 103 12.10 3.02 -3.78
CA ARG A 103 12.82 3.64 -4.88
C ARG A 103 11.98 4.71 -5.56
N ARG A 104 10.73 4.39 -5.93
CA ARG A 104 9.81 5.31 -6.62
C ARG A 104 9.46 6.51 -5.74
N LEU A 105 9.18 6.29 -4.44
CA LEU A 105 8.93 7.36 -3.48
C LEU A 105 10.08 8.35 -3.36
N LEU A 106 11.31 7.83 -3.26
CA LEU A 106 12.50 8.70 -3.14
C LEU A 106 12.81 9.49 -4.41
N ARG A 107 12.36 9.02 -5.58
CA ARG A 107 12.51 9.73 -6.87
C ARG A 107 11.40 10.75 -7.11
N SER A 108 10.26 10.62 -6.44
CA SER A 108 9.13 11.52 -6.62
C SER A 108 9.41 12.90 -5.99
N LYS A 109 8.81 13.95 -6.56
CA LYS A 109 8.97 15.33 -6.08
C LYS A 109 8.44 15.54 -4.66
N SER A 110 7.32 14.89 -4.34
CA SER A 110 6.58 15.11 -3.10
C SER A 110 6.71 13.98 -2.09
N LEU A 111 7.52 12.94 -2.39
CA LEU A 111 7.56 11.69 -1.62
C LEU A 111 6.22 10.94 -1.68
N ASN A 112 5.47 11.13 -2.75
CA ASN A 112 4.19 10.49 -3.03
C ASN A 112 4.14 9.98 -4.46
N LEU A 113 3.23 9.05 -4.72
CA LEU A 113 3.04 8.44 -6.02
C LEU A 113 1.57 8.57 -6.44
N PRO A 114 1.27 8.86 -7.71
CA PRO A 114 -0.10 8.93 -8.19
C PRO A 114 -0.71 7.53 -8.24
N THR A 115 -2.01 7.44 -7.94
CA THR A 115 -2.77 6.19 -8.02
C THR A 115 -2.87 5.71 -9.46
N TYR A 116 -3.13 6.63 -10.39
CA TYR A 116 -3.21 6.39 -11.84
C TYR A 116 -2.50 7.47 -12.66
N PRO A 117 -2.22 7.22 -13.95
CA PRO A 117 -1.58 8.19 -14.83
C PRO A 117 -2.37 9.50 -14.90
N SER A 118 -1.67 10.62 -14.79
CA SER A 118 -2.25 11.97 -14.89
C SER A 118 -3.32 12.30 -13.84
N GLU A 119 -3.42 11.52 -12.78
CA GLU A 119 -4.32 11.78 -11.66
C GLU A 119 -3.58 12.43 -10.48
N CYS A 120 -4.35 12.99 -9.57
CA CYS A 120 -3.85 13.47 -8.29
C CYS A 120 -3.40 12.30 -7.40
N ILE A 121 -2.57 12.61 -6.41
CA ILE A 121 -2.16 11.64 -5.40
C ILE A 121 -3.32 11.38 -4.46
N TYR A 122 -3.73 10.13 -4.32
CA TYR A 122 -4.69 9.68 -3.34
C TYR A 122 -3.98 9.25 -2.06
N VAL A 123 -4.11 10.05 -1.01
CA VAL A 123 -3.38 9.85 0.25
C VAL A 123 -3.69 8.52 0.93
N PRO A 124 -4.92 7.95 0.89
CA PRO A 124 -5.17 6.62 1.44
C PRO A 124 -4.29 5.51 0.84
N ASP A 125 -4.03 5.48 -0.47
CA ASP A 125 -3.11 4.52 -1.07
C ASP A 125 -1.67 4.71 -0.56
N MET A 126 -1.27 5.96 -0.35
CA MET A 126 0.01 6.28 0.24
C MET A 126 0.12 5.81 1.69
N LEU A 127 -0.96 5.90 2.47
CA LEU A 127 -0.99 5.36 3.84
C LEU A 127 -0.76 3.84 3.82
N VAL A 128 -1.42 3.10 2.93
CA VAL A 128 -1.22 1.65 2.78
C VAL A 128 0.24 1.35 2.43
N ALA A 129 0.82 2.08 1.48
CA ALA A 129 2.24 1.92 1.09
C ALA A 129 3.18 2.14 2.29
N ILE A 130 2.94 3.19 3.07
CA ILE A 130 3.77 3.51 4.25
C ILE A 130 3.59 2.48 5.37
N VAL A 131 2.38 1.95 5.55
CA VAL A 131 2.13 0.84 6.49
C VAL A 131 2.87 -0.42 6.04
N ALA A 132 2.81 -0.79 4.77
CA ALA A 132 3.54 -1.93 4.21
C ALA A 132 5.06 -1.78 4.41
N LEU A 133 5.64 -0.61 4.09
CA LEU A 133 7.06 -0.32 4.30
C LEU A 133 7.45 -0.32 5.79
N ASN A 134 6.58 0.14 6.68
CA ASN A 134 6.82 0.09 8.12
C ASN A 134 6.82 -1.35 8.64
N ASN A 135 5.88 -2.17 8.20
CA ASN A 135 5.83 -3.59 8.53
C ASN A 135 7.05 -4.34 7.99
N TYR A 136 7.43 -4.05 6.73
CA TYR A 136 8.67 -4.57 6.16
C TYR A 136 9.89 -4.19 7.00
N SER A 137 9.98 -2.94 7.44
CA SER A 137 11.08 -2.46 8.28
C SER A 137 11.17 -3.21 9.62
N LYS A 138 10.03 -3.52 10.23
CA LYS A 138 9.98 -4.32 11.48
C LYS A 138 10.51 -5.73 11.27
N LEU A 139 10.18 -6.35 10.13
CA LEU A 139 10.61 -7.70 9.78
C LEU A 139 12.06 -7.75 9.28
N ASN A 140 12.63 -6.65 8.77
CA ASN A 140 13.90 -6.58 8.08
C ASN A 140 14.87 -5.54 8.68
N LYS A 141 15.12 -5.60 9.99
CA LYS A 141 16.14 -4.81 10.71
C LYS A 141 16.11 -3.30 10.42
N GLY A 142 14.94 -2.72 10.20
CA GLY A 142 14.78 -1.28 9.98
C GLY A 142 15.02 -0.81 8.54
N LYS A 143 15.18 -1.71 7.57
CA LYS A 143 15.30 -1.35 6.15
C LYS A 143 14.09 -0.51 5.73
N TYR A 144 14.34 0.63 5.08
CA TYR A 144 13.35 1.64 4.64
C TYR A 144 12.68 2.48 5.74
N ILE A 145 13.00 2.31 7.02
CA ILE A 145 12.39 3.10 8.11
C ILE A 145 12.63 4.61 7.96
N SER A 146 13.72 5.01 7.33
CA SER A 146 14.03 6.42 7.05
C SER A 146 13.00 7.06 6.11
N THR A 147 12.57 6.34 5.07
CA THR A 147 11.53 6.78 4.13
C THR A 147 10.19 6.90 4.84
N VAL A 148 9.81 5.91 5.64
CA VAL A 148 8.59 5.94 6.46
C VAL A 148 8.58 7.17 7.37
N ARG A 149 9.68 7.42 8.10
CA ARG A 149 9.77 8.57 9.01
C ARG A 149 9.71 9.91 8.28
N LYS A 150 10.34 10.02 7.10
CA LYS A 150 10.28 11.23 6.27
C LYS A 150 8.85 11.50 5.82
N TRP A 151 8.17 10.48 5.31
CA TRP A 151 6.78 10.60 4.85
C TRP A 151 5.85 11.02 6.00
N VAL A 152 5.90 10.31 7.13
CA VAL A 152 5.06 10.61 8.32
C VAL A 152 5.31 12.03 8.82
N ARG A 153 6.57 12.49 8.85
CA ARG A 153 6.89 13.86 9.25
C ARG A 153 6.26 14.88 8.31
N LYS A 154 6.39 14.65 7.00
CA LYS A 154 5.83 15.52 5.98
C LYS A 154 4.30 15.54 6.05
N ALA A 155 3.66 14.38 6.17
CA ALA A 155 2.21 14.26 6.33
C ALA A 155 1.69 15.09 7.52
N LYS A 156 2.35 14.97 8.67
CA LYS A 156 1.97 15.72 9.87
C LYS A 156 2.17 17.22 9.74
N SER A 157 3.18 17.67 8.99
CA SER A 157 3.48 19.11 8.85
C SER A 157 2.70 19.79 7.74
N GLU A 158 2.36 19.07 6.65
CA GLU A 158 1.88 19.70 5.42
C GLU A 158 0.46 19.25 5.00
N TRP A 159 0.02 18.03 5.42
CA TRP A 159 -1.20 17.43 4.87
C TRP A 159 -2.31 17.20 5.89
N LEU A 160 -2.14 17.68 7.11
CA LEU A 160 -3.25 17.70 8.09
C LEU A 160 -4.13 18.91 7.82
N ASP A 161 -5.42 18.67 7.70
CA ASP A 161 -6.43 19.72 7.76
C ASP A 161 -6.42 20.35 9.16
N LYS A 162 -6.30 21.66 9.21
CA LYS A 162 -6.11 22.39 10.49
C LYS A 162 -7.37 22.44 11.36
N GLU A 163 -8.54 22.29 10.75
CA GLU A 163 -9.83 22.35 11.47
C GLU A 163 -10.20 20.98 12.04
N THR A 164 -9.99 19.93 11.25
CA THR A 164 -10.39 18.57 11.62
C THR A 164 -9.26 17.73 12.23
N GLY A 165 -8.00 18.10 11.98
CA GLY A 165 -6.84 17.30 12.36
C GLY A 165 -6.67 16.00 11.53
N LEU A 166 -7.48 15.81 10.47
CA LEU A 166 -7.42 14.65 9.60
C LEU A 166 -6.47 14.89 8.44
N LEU A 167 -5.92 13.82 7.89
CA LEU A 167 -5.17 13.89 6.63
C LEU A 167 -6.12 14.24 5.48
N VAL A 168 -5.68 15.12 4.58
CA VAL A 168 -6.39 15.39 3.34
C VAL A 168 -6.43 14.15 2.46
N SER A 169 -7.49 14.00 1.66
CA SER A 169 -7.66 12.82 0.80
C SER A 169 -6.83 12.89 -0.47
N PHE A 170 -6.55 14.10 -0.98
CA PHE A 170 -5.91 14.30 -2.28
C PHE A 170 -4.83 15.38 -2.24
N LEU A 171 -3.74 15.14 -3.00
CA LEU A 171 -2.65 16.07 -3.22
C LEU A 171 -2.38 16.21 -4.73
N SER A 172 -1.85 17.36 -5.14
CA SER A 172 -1.23 17.50 -6.46
C SER A 172 0.06 16.66 -6.56
N GLU A 173 0.61 16.49 -7.74
CA GLU A 173 1.94 15.86 -7.94
C GLU A 173 3.05 16.50 -7.09
N ASP A 174 2.97 17.81 -6.87
CA ASP A 174 3.93 18.56 -6.06
C ASP A 174 3.66 18.42 -4.54
N GLY A 175 2.64 17.65 -4.16
CA GLY A 175 2.28 17.40 -2.76
C GLY A 175 1.49 18.51 -2.09
N ILE A 176 0.84 19.37 -2.86
CA ILE A 176 0.00 20.46 -2.35
C ILE A 176 -1.42 19.93 -2.12
N PRO A 177 -1.99 20.09 -0.90
CA PRO A 177 -3.36 19.69 -0.61
C PRO A 177 -4.38 20.38 -1.52
N PHE A 178 -5.32 19.61 -2.08
CA PHE A 178 -6.50 20.21 -2.68
C PHE A 178 -7.40 20.75 -1.57
N LYS A 179 -7.80 22.01 -1.69
CA LYS A 179 -8.86 22.54 -0.85
C LYS A 179 -10.14 21.76 -1.21
N ALA A 180 -10.73 21.12 -0.22
CA ALA A 180 -12.06 20.55 -0.40
C ALA A 180 -12.97 21.67 -0.93
N ALA A 181 -13.55 21.48 -2.11
CA ALA A 181 -14.58 22.40 -2.56
C ALA A 181 -15.70 22.34 -1.51
N PRO A 182 -16.21 23.49 -1.02
CA PRO A 182 -17.33 23.47 -0.11
C PRO A 182 -18.47 22.73 -0.82
N VAL A 183 -18.92 21.62 -0.23
CA VAL A 183 -20.13 20.93 -0.70
C VAL A 183 -21.23 21.93 -0.52
N LYS A 184 -21.72 22.53 -1.62
CA LYS A 184 -22.93 23.34 -1.58
C LYS A 184 -24.06 22.38 -1.18
N GLY A 185 -24.52 22.52 0.05
CA GLY A 185 -25.72 21.88 0.53
C GLY A 185 -26.96 22.32 -0.24
#